data_2085691d8a1b7af47d1f617c5db73f04
#
_entry.id   2085691d8a1b7af47d1f617c5db73f04
#
_cell.length_a   1.000
_cell.length_b   1.000
_cell.length_c   1.000
_cell.angle_alpha   90.00
_cell.angle_beta   90.00
_cell.angle_gamma   90.00
#
_symmetry.space_group_name_H-M   'P 1'
#
loop_
_entity.id
_entity.type
_entity.pdbx_description
1 polymer ?
#
loop_
_entity_poly.entity_id
_entity_poly.type
_entity_poly.pdbx_seq_one_letter_code
_entity_poly.pdbx_strand_id
1 'polypeptide(L)'
;RRTRAPDQVPVRPHRGRLLGGGAGGGSPPVSSRLSLHYYVWRRTKGVSRGGGLGDPFAGDTAEPGSALSHAEREGAGVYHFPGLGAWLEDPVVAWRVRDVVDRFASRRGALVISGQDIRLPEHLRSHAVFVRFPAPGMDEYRSLFERVVREHQARMPIRLELTAEERARLLNNLTGLSLVEAEKILTRILIEDAAVTVEDIGRVAAAKRKVVEQEGLLEYWSADEGLSAVAGMEGLKGWLSKRRAVGDDPDGAQRFGLPFPKGLL
;
A
#
# COMPACT_ATOMS: atom_id res chain seq x y z
N ARG A 1 -32.53 2.34 -27.00
CA ARG A 1 -32.06 3.38 -26.05
C ARG A 1 -30.91 2.75 -25.29
N ARG A 2 -29.67 3.17 -25.59
CA ARG A 2 -28.45 2.74 -24.89
C ARG A 2 -28.33 3.65 -23.64
N THR A 3 -28.41 3.06 -22.47
CA THR A 3 -28.10 3.71 -21.19
C THR A 3 -26.59 3.93 -21.10
N ARG A 4 -26.19 5.20 -21.07
CA ARG A 4 -24.82 5.63 -20.82
C ARG A 4 -24.46 5.30 -19.37
N ALA A 5 -23.33 4.60 -19.16
CA ALA A 5 -22.73 4.44 -17.84
C ALA A 5 -22.28 5.82 -17.33
N PRO A 6 -22.38 6.08 -16.02
CA PRO A 6 -21.91 7.34 -15.44
C PRO A 6 -20.40 7.46 -15.57
N ASP A 7 -19.94 8.64 -16.00
CA ASP A 7 -18.54 9.02 -16.12
C ASP A 7 -17.79 8.76 -14.79
N GLN A 8 -16.82 7.86 -14.85
CA GLN A 8 -15.88 7.65 -13.76
C GLN A 8 -14.95 8.87 -13.70
N VAL A 9 -15.14 9.72 -12.71
CA VAL A 9 -14.19 10.77 -12.36
C VAL A 9 -12.88 10.08 -11.92
N PRO A 10 -11.72 10.35 -12.53
CA PRO A 10 -10.47 9.73 -12.13
C PRO A 10 -10.07 10.26 -10.74
N VAL A 11 -10.21 9.40 -9.74
CA VAL A 11 -9.67 9.65 -8.41
C VAL A 11 -8.15 9.53 -8.50
N ARG A 12 -7.44 10.65 -8.53
CA ARG A 12 -5.98 10.65 -8.39
C ARG A 12 -5.63 10.10 -7.00
N PRO A 13 -4.70 9.12 -6.89
CA PRO A 13 -4.31 8.58 -5.60
C PRO A 13 -3.68 9.68 -4.76
N HIS A 14 -4.34 10.04 -3.67
CA HIS A 14 -3.73 10.88 -2.65
C HIS A 14 -2.66 10.06 -1.92
N ARG A 15 -1.40 10.49 -2.06
CA ARG A 15 -0.29 10.00 -1.26
C ARG A 15 -0.65 10.13 0.23
N GLY A 16 -0.95 9.01 0.86
CA GLY A 16 -1.08 8.95 2.29
C GLY A 16 0.27 9.33 2.91
N ARG A 17 0.36 10.52 3.46
CA ARG A 17 1.50 10.99 4.23
C ARG A 17 1.46 10.26 5.56
N LEU A 18 2.23 9.18 5.70
CA LEU A 18 2.63 8.71 7.01
C LEU A 18 3.43 9.83 7.67
N LEU A 19 3.00 10.23 8.83
CA LEU A 19 3.48 11.36 9.62
C LEU A 19 4.98 11.24 9.90
N GLY A 20 5.77 12.05 9.21
CA GLY A 20 7.13 12.43 9.54
C GLY A 20 7.30 13.87 9.09
N GLY A 21 7.54 14.79 10.03
CA GLY A 21 7.62 16.21 9.77
C GLY A 21 8.69 16.58 8.74
N GLY A 22 8.29 17.34 7.73
CA GLY A 22 9.15 17.92 6.71
C GLY A 22 8.30 18.83 5.80
N ALA A 23 8.62 20.11 5.79
CA ALA A 23 7.99 21.11 4.93
C ALA A 23 8.22 20.79 3.46
N GLY A 24 7.16 20.47 2.75
CA GLY A 24 7.17 20.28 1.29
C GLY A 24 5.74 20.37 0.78
N GLY A 25 5.48 21.28 -0.17
CA GLY A 25 4.19 21.68 -0.70
C GLY A 25 3.33 20.56 -1.26
N GLY A 26 2.62 19.84 -0.41
CA GLY A 26 1.57 18.91 -0.77
C GLY A 26 0.22 19.60 -0.80
N SER A 27 -0.60 19.29 -1.79
CA SER A 27 -1.99 19.76 -1.83
C SER A 27 -2.69 19.42 -0.51
N PRO A 28 -3.50 20.34 0.05
CA PRO A 28 -4.22 20.10 1.29
C PRO A 28 -5.13 18.87 1.18
N PRO A 29 -5.36 18.12 2.28
CA PRO A 29 -6.25 16.98 2.27
C PRO A 29 -7.66 17.39 1.81
N VAL A 30 -8.38 16.48 1.16
CA VAL A 30 -9.73 16.75 0.60
C VAL A 30 -10.68 17.27 1.68
N SER A 31 -10.54 16.79 2.92
CA SER A 31 -11.32 17.27 4.07
C SER A 31 -11.20 18.76 4.31
N SER A 32 -10.01 19.36 4.10
CA SER A 32 -9.82 20.79 4.25
C SER A 32 -10.45 21.61 3.11
N ARG A 33 -10.48 21.05 1.90
CA ARG A 33 -11.16 21.70 0.75
C ARG A 33 -12.68 21.71 0.89
N LEU A 34 -13.22 20.72 1.59
CA LEU A 34 -14.68 20.61 1.84
C LEU A 34 -15.09 21.19 3.17
N SER A 35 -14.16 21.80 3.95
CA SER A 35 -14.38 22.29 5.32
C SER A 35 -14.95 21.21 6.24
N LEU A 36 -14.60 19.95 6.00
CA LEU A 36 -15.02 18.82 6.83
C LEU A 36 -13.94 18.47 7.86
N HIS A 37 -14.37 18.21 9.09
CA HIS A 37 -13.47 17.71 10.11
C HIS A 37 -13.06 16.27 9.80
N TYR A 38 -11.80 15.95 10.08
CA TYR A 38 -11.26 14.60 9.94
C TYR A 38 -11.05 13.99 11.32
N TYR A 39 -11.59 12.78 11.51
CA TYR A 39 -11.49 12.01 12.74
C TYR A 39 -10.84 10.68 12.47
N VAL A 40 -10.00 10.21 13.40
CA VAL A 40 -9.39 8.87 13.31
C VAL A 40 -9.70 8.11 14.58
N TRP A 41 -10.22 6.92 14.43
CA TRP A 41 -10.39 5.98 15.51
C TRP A 41 -9.17 5.08 15.66
N ARG A 42 -8.77 4.83 16.90
CA ARG A 42 -7.75 3.86 17.27
C ARG A 42 -8.26 2.98 18.38
N ARG A 43 -8.21 1.65 18.19
CA ARG A 43 -8.72 0.66 19.16
C ARG A 43 -8.22 0.88 20.58
N THR A 44 -6.99 1.34 20.73
CA THR A 44 -6.35 1.54 22.04
C THR A 44 -6.56 2.91 22.66
N LYS A 45 -7.08 3.90 21.90
CA LYS A 45 -7.14 5.30 22.33
C LYS A 45 -8.50 5.96 22.09
N GLY A 46 -9.32 5.42 21.20
CA GLY A 46 -10.59 6.00 20.80
C GLY A 46 -10.50 6.93 19.59
N VAL A 47 -11.48 7.81 19.44
CA VAL A 47 -11.62 8.77 18.36
C VAL A 47 -10.88 10.05 18.68
N SER A 48 -10.04 10.52 17.76
CA SER A 48 -9.38 11.83 17.84
C SER A 48 -9.68 12.68 16.62
N ARG A 49 -9.78 13.99 16.79
CA ARG A 49 -9.91 14.95 15.68
C ARG A 49 -8.53 15.28 15.13
N GLY A 50 -8.36 15.23 13.81
CA GLY A 50 -7.10 15.49 13.14
C GLY A 50 -6.20 14.26 12.97
N GLY A 51 -6.26 13.28 13.88
CA GLY A 51 -5.52 12.02 13.79
C GLY A 51 -4.04 12.12 14.17
N GLY A 52 -3.58 13.25 14.67
CA GLY A 52 -2.22 13.42 15.20
C GLY A 52 -1.98 12.60 16.47
N LEU A 53 -0.72 12.23 16.74
CA LEU A 53 -0.38 11.48 17.97
C LEU A 53 -0.60 12.29 19.25
N GLY A 54 -0.58 13.61 19.14
CA GLY A 54 -0.81 14.56 20.26
C GLY A 54 -2.24 15.07 20.38
N ASP A 55 -3.13 14.71 19.45
CA ASP A 55 -4.51 15.18 19.48
C ASP A 55 -5.28 14.53 20.64
N PRO A 56 -6.17 15.28 21.32
CA PRO A 56 -6.99 14.73 22.37
C PRO A 56 -7.96 13.68 21.81
N PHE A 57 -8.17 12.62 22.59
CA PHE A 57 -9.12 11.57 22.27
C PHE A 57 -10.44 11.82 22.97
N ALA A 58 -11.54 11.55 22.29
CA ALA A 58 -12.85 11.53 22.92
C ALA A 58 -12.91 10.37 23.91
N GLY A 59 -13.27 10.67 25.15
CA GLY A 59 -13.36 9.68 26.22
C GLY A 59 -14.35 8.56 25.85
N ASP A 60 -14.05 7.33 26.31
CA ASP A 60 -14.87 6.13 26.16
C ASP A 60 -15.26 5.74 24.70
N THR A 61 -14.37 6.06 23.75
CA THR A 61 -14.54 5.71 22.34
C THR A 61 -13.56 4.66 21.84
N ALA A 62 -12.89 3.94 22.73
CA ALA A 62 -11.95 2.89 22.35
C ALA A 62 -12.66 1.67 21.74
N GLU A 63 -13.83 1.30 22.25
CA GLU A 63 -14.62 0.21 21.70
C GLU A 63 -15.33 0.61 20.39
N PRO A 64 -15.38 -0.31 19.38
CA PRO A 64 -15.98 -0.03 18.09
C PRO A 64 -17.39 0.55 18.17
N GLY A 65 -18.24 -0.04 19.03
CA GLY A 65 -19.62 0.39 19.22
C GLY A 65 -19.73 1.81 19.76
N SER A 66 -18.91 2.16 20.76
CA SER A 66 -18.85 3.51 21.34
C SER A 66 -18.32 4.53 20.35
N ALA A 67 -17.30 4.16 19.58
CA ALA A 67 -16.71 5.02 18.54
C ALA A 67 -17.71 5.32 17.41
N LEU A 68 -18.45 4.31 16.95
CA LEU A 68 -19.51 4.47 15.94
C LEU A 68 -20.64 5.34 16.47
N SER A 69 -21.08 5.13 17.73
CA SER A 69 -22.08 5.99 18.37
C SER A 69 -21.62 7.44 18.52
N HIS A 70 -20.33 7.66 18.77
CA HIS A 70 -19.73 9.00 18.78
C HIS A 70 -19.80 9.63 17.38
N ALA A 71 -19.40 8.92 16.34
CA ALA A 71 -19.46 9.39 14.95
C ALA A 71 -20.91 9.73 14.52
N GLU A 72 -21.87 8.94 14.94
CA GLU A 72 -23.28 9.18 14.67
C GLU A 72 -23.80 10.46 15.33
N ARG A 73 -23.41 10.72 16.57
CA ARG A 73 -23.83 11.94 17.31
C ARG A 73 -23.21 13.20 16.76
N GLU A 74 -21.89 13.20 16.54
CA GLU A 74 -21.15 14.36 16.00
C GLU A 74 -21.60 14.70 14.57
N GLY A 75 -21.90 13.71 13.77
CA GLY A 75 -22.47 13.87 12.44
C GLY A 75 -21.46 14.26 11.39
N ALA A 76 -21.49 15.51 10.90
CA ALA A 76 -20.69 15.91 9.73
C ALA A 76 -19.17 15.75 9.95
N GLY A 77 -18.51 15.03 9.04
CA GLY A 77 -17.07 14.82 9.10
C GLY A 77 -16.62 13.59 8.30
N VAL A 78 -15.33 13.40 8.20
CA VAL A 78 -14.71 12.19 7.65
C VAL A 78 -14.17 11.37 8.80
N TYR A 79 -14.74 10.22 9.04
CA TYR A 79 -14.37 9.31 10.12
C TYR A 79 -13.62 8.12 9.56
N HIS A 80 -12.36 7.99 9.91
CA HIS A 80 -11.49 6.90 9.50
C HIS A 80 -11.34 5.87 10.61
N PHE A 81 -11.69 4.64 10.32
CA PHE A 81 -11.64 3.49 11.22
C PHE A 81 -10.64 2.45 10.68
N PRO A 82 -9.33 2.60 10.96
CA PRO A 82 -8.33 1.59 10.60
C PRO A 82 -8.62 0.27 11.33
N GLY A 83 -8.65 -0.82 10.57
CA GLY A 83 -8.80 -2.16 11.11
C GLY A 83 -10.21 -2.53 11.59
N LEU A 84 -11.22 -1.66 11.47
CA LEU A 84 -12.59 -1.99 11.87
C LEU A 84 -13.15 -3.22 11.13
N GLY A 85 -12.60 -3.56 9.96
CA GLY A 85 -13.00 -4.72 9.19
C GLY A 85 -13.04 -6.03 10.00
N ALA A 86 -12.16 -6.19 10.98
CA ALA A 86 -12.10 -7.36 11.85
C ALA A 86 -13.34 -7.52 12.77
N TRP A 87 -14.10 -6.46 13.00
CA TRP A 87 -15.30 -6.48 13.84
C TRP A 87 -16.61 -6.49 13.04
N LEU A 88 -16.55 -6.46 11.71
CA LEU A 88 -17.77 -6.44 10.88
C LEU A 88 -18.49 -7.80 10.82
N GLU A 89 -17.88 -8.86 11.33
CA GLU A 89 -18.53 -10.15 11.54
C GLU A 89 -19.50 -10.13 12.73
N ASP A 90 -19.31 -9.20 13.69
CA ASP A 90 -20.26 -8.95 14.75
C ASP A 90 -21.48 -8.20 14.21
N PRO A 91 -22.70 -8.81 14.29
CA PRO A 91 -23.91 -8.17 13.78
C PRO A 91 -24.20 -6.81 14.41
N VAL A 92 -23.88 -6.63 15.70
CA VAL A 92 -24.12 -5.37 16.41
C VAL A 92 -23.25 -4.25 15.83
N VAL A 93 -21.97 -4.53 15.57
CA VAL A 93 -21.06 -3.56 14.96
C VAL A 93 -21.47 -3.26 13.53
N ALA A 94 -21.81 -4.30 12.76
CA ALA A 94 -22.25 -4.16 11.37
C ALA A 94 -23.50 -3.28 11.23
N TRP A 95 -24.53 -3.50 12.09
CA TRP A 95 -25.72 -2.67 12.10
C TRP A 95 -25.44 -1.24 12.56
N ARG A 96 -24.56 -1.03 13.54
CA ARG A 96 -24.14 0.32 13.92
C ARG A 96 -23.42 1.06 12.80
N VAL A 97 -22.59 0.38 12.01
CA VAL A 97 -22.02 0.97 10.80
C VAL A 97 -23.12 1.43 9.85
N ARG A 98 -24.17 0.62 9.70
CA ARG A 98 -25.32 0.99 8.87
C ARG A 98 -26.03 2.25 9.37
N ASP A 99 -26.31 2.33 10.67
CA ASP A 99 -26.95 3.50 11.27
C ASP A 99 -26.14 4.78 11.05
N VAL A 100 -24.80 4.70 11.21
CA VAL A 100 -23.89 5.82 10.94
C VAL A 100 -23.94 6.24 9.47
N VAL A 101 -23.92 5.28 8.55
CA VAL A 101 -23.97 5.55 7.10
C VAL A 101 -25.28 6.21 6.71
N ASP A 102 -26.42 5.71 7.20
CA ASP A 102 -27.73 6.30 6.95
C ASP A 102 -27.83 7.73 7.51
N ARG A 103 -27.25 7.97 8.69
CA ARG A 103 -27.15 9.31 9.28
C ARG A 103 -26.31 10.25 8.43
N PHE A 104 -25.20 9.76 7.89
CA PHE A 104 -24.30 10.55 7.06
C PHE A 104 -24.86 10.88 5.69
N ALA A 105 -25.78 10.07 5.15
CA ALA A 105 -26.48 10.37 3.92
C ALA A 105 -27.25 11.71 3.98
N SER A 106 -27.73 12.09 5.17
CA SER A 106 -28.42 13.36 5.41
C SER A 106 -27.51 14.50 5.89
N ARG A 107 -26.27 14.20 6.29
CA ARG A 107 -25.34 15.13 6.94
C ARG A 107 -23.95 14.99 6.38
N ARG A 108 -23.56 15.57 5.35
CA ARG A 108 -22.19 15.61 4.77
C ARG A 108 -21.10 14.88 5.56
N GLY A 109 -21.30 13.58 5.82
CA GLY A 109 -20.38 12.71 6.53
C GLY A 109 -19.87 11.62 5.62
N ALA A 110 -18.70 11.06 5.94
CA ALA A 110 -18.16 9.88 5.28
C ALA A 110 -17.49 8.97 6.30
N LEU A 111 -17.78 7.67 6.19
CA LEU A 111 -17.11 6.63 6.96
C LEU A 111 -16.08 5.95 6.05
N VAL A 112 -14.83 5.90 6.50
CA VAL A 112 -13.73 5.25 5.79
C VAL A 112 -13.24 4.10 6.66
N ILE A 113 -13.34 2.88 6.17
CA ILE A 113 -12.77 1.70 6.81
C ILE A 113 -11.56 1.27 6.00
N SER A 114 -10.41 1.15 6.63
CA SER A 114 -9.20 0.64 5.98
C SER A 114 -8.68 -0.62 6.68
N GLY A 115 -8.12 -1.53 5.90
CA GLY A 115 -7.58 -2.81 6.39
C GLY A 115 -7.28 -3.74 5.23
N GLN A 116 -6.77 -4.91 5.55
CA GLN A 116 -6.60 -6.00 4.60
C GLN A 116 -7.89 -6.83 4.57
N ASP A 117 -8.26 -7.35 3.40
CA ASP A 117 -9.36 -8.31 3.21
C ASP A 117 -10.68 -7.96 3.91
N ILE A 118 -11.10 -6.70 3.81
CA ILE A 118 -12.34 -6.23 4.42
C ILE A 118 -13.53 -6.95 3.79
N ARG A 119 -14.21 -7.77 4.59
CA ARG A 119 -15.45 -8.44 4.20
C ARG A 119 -16.64 -7.65 4.71
N LEU A 120 -17.37 -7.02 3.78
CA LEU A 120 -18.58 -6.30 4.15
C LEU A 120 -19.78 -7.25 4.16
N PRO A 121 -20.62 -7.21 5.23
CA PRO A 121 -21.94 -7.81 5.23
C PRO A 121 -22.80 -7.31 4.05
N GLU A 122 -23.71 -8.14 3.58
CA GLU A 122 -24.50 -7.88 2.37
C GLU A 122 -25.27 -6.56 2.44
N HIS A 123 -25.86 -6.26 3.58
CA HIS A 123 -26.64 -5.04 3.81
C HIS A 123 -25.82 -3.74 3.77
N LEU A 124 -24.48 -3.82 3.84
CA LEU A 124 -23.58 -2.67 3.72
C LEU A 124 -23.01 -2.49 2.30
N ARG A 125 -23.02 -3.54 1.48
CA ARG A 125 -22.35 -3.52 0.16
C ARG A 125 -22.91 -2.45 -0.78
N SER A 126 -24.21 -2.22 -0.77
CA SER A 126 -24.85 -1.21 -1.62
C SER A 126 -24.51 0.24 -1.24
N HIS A 127 -23.95 0.45 -0.05
CA HIS A 127 -23.59 1.77 0.50
C HIS A 127 -22.08 2.01 0.50
N ALA A 128 -21.29 1.05 0.03
CA ALA A 128 -19.85 1.11 0.09
C ALA A 128 -19.24 1.21 -1.30
N VAL A 129 -18.16 2.02 -1.38
CA VAL A 129 -17.28 2.07 -2.54
C VAL A 129 -15.95 1.48 -2.13
N PHE A 130 -15.53 0.41 -2.81
CA PHE A 130 -14.23 -0.20 -2.57
C PHE A 130 -13.15 0.54 -3.35
N VAL A 131 -12.16 1.04 -2.63
CA VAL A 131 -10.96 1.66 -3.20
C VAL A 131 -9.79 0.72 -2.92
N ARG A 132 -9.23 0.13 -3.97
CA ARG A 132 -8.00 -0.65 -3.87
C ARG A 132 -6.82 0.27 -4.13
N PHE A 133 -5.87 0.28 -3.22
CA PHE A 133 -4.59 0.93 -3.48
C PHE A 133 -3.76 -0.01 -4.38
N PRO A 134 -3.26 0.48 -5.51
CA PRO A 134 -2.36 -0.30 -6.34
C PRO A 134 -1.07 -0.61 -5.57
N ALA A 135 -0.44 -1.75 -5.89
CA ALA A 135 0.91 -2.01 -5.41
C ALA A 135 1.85 -0.89 -5.86
N PRO A 136 2.92 -0.60 -5.09
CA PRO A 136 3.90 0.40 -5.49
C PRO A 136 4.51 0.07 -6.85
N GLY A 137 4.63 1.06 -7.73
CA GLY A 137 5.34 0.95 -9.00
C GLY A 137 6.81 1.34 -8.88
N MET A 138 7.55 1.24 -9.99
CA MET A 138 8.98 1.54 -10.03
C MET A 138 9.31 2.99 -9.63
N ASP A 139 8.45 3.94 -9.95
CA ASP A 139 8.65 5.35 -9.60
C ASP A 139 8.54 5.59 -8.11
N GLU A 140 7.64 4.87 -7.42
CA GLU A 140 7.52 4.92 -5.97
C GLU A 140 8.75 4.30 -5.30
N TYR A 141 9.28 3.17 -5.78
CA TYR A 141 10.52 2.58 -5.25
C TYR A 141 11.73 3.48 -5.52
N ARG A 142 11.81 4.11 -6.69
CA ARG A 142 12.88 5.08 -7.00
C ARG A 142 12.83 6.28 -6.06
N SER A 143 11.65 6.86 -5.88
CA SER A 143 11.44 8.00 -4.97
C SER A 143 11.75 7.63 -3.52
N LEU A 144 11.40 6.40 -3.11
CA LEU A 144 11.73 5.86 -1.80
C LEU A 144 13.24 5.74 -1.61
N PHE A 145 13.94 5.12 -2.55
CA PHE A 145 15.39 4.96 -2.51
C PHE A 145 16.10 6.31 -2.38
N GLU A 146 15.76 7.28 -3.23
CA GLU A 146 16.35 8.62 -3.19
C GLU A 146 16.07 9.34 -1.87
N ARG A 147 14.88 9.15 -1.29
CA ARG A 147 14.52 9.71 0.01
C ARG A 147 15.37 9.10 1.12
N VAL A 148 15.42 7.77 1.19
CA VAL A 148 16.15 7.03 2.22
C VAL A 148 17.65 7.36 2.17
N VAL A 149 18.24 7.37 0.98
CA VAL A 149 19.64 7.77 0.80
C VAL A 149 19.88 9.20 1.29
N ARG A 150 19.04 10.15 0.89
CA ARG A 150 19.17 11.57 1.28
C ARG A 150 19.06 11.76 2.79
N GLU A 151 18.11 11.11 3.43
CA GLU A 151 17.89 11.18 4.89
C GLU A 151 19.11 10.64 5.67
N HIS A 152 19.75 9.60 5.16
CA HIS A 152 20.94 9.02 5.80
C HIS A 152 22.20 9.80 5.45
N GLN A 153 22.35 10.33 4.23
CA GLN A 153 23.46 11.20 3.86
C GLN A 153 23.54 12.49 4.69
N ALA A 154 22.41 12.96 5.22
CA ALA A 154 22.39 14.09 6.15
C ALA A 154 23.04 13.78 7.51
N ARG A 155 23.24 12.50 7.84
CA ARG A 155 23.78 12.03 9.13
C ARG A 155 25.15 11.38 9.02
N MET A 156 25.44 10.75 7.89
CA MET A 156 26.69 10.02 7.65
C MET A 156 27.02 10.00 6.15
N PRO A 157 28.31 9.99 5.76
CA PRO A 157 28.69 9.86 4.36
C PRO A 157 28.27 8.48 3.83
N ILE A 158 27.46 8.45 2.78
CA ILE A 158 27.03 7.21 2.10
C ILE A 158 27.66 7.17 0.72
N ARG A 159 28.28 6.05 0.39
CA ARG A 159 28.84 5.78 -0.93
C ARG A 159 27.81 5.03 -1.77
N LEU A 160 27.55 5.52 -2.97
CA LEU A 160 26.69 4.87 -3.96
C LEU A 160 27.60 4.33 -5.07
N GLU A 161 27.89 3.03 -5.01
CA GLU A 161 28.78 2.33 -5.93
C GLU A 161 27.99 1.47 -6.93
N LEU A 162 26.87 1.99 -7.40
CA LEU A 162 26.00 1.33 -8.37
C LEU A 162 25.91 2.10 -9.68
N THR A 163 26.06 1.40 -10.77
CA THR A 163 25.68 1.90 -12.10
C THR A 163 24.17 2.10 -12.19
N ALA A 164 23.70 2.80 -13.22
CA ALA A 164 22.25 2.98 -13.45
C ALA A 164 21.51 1.65 -13.64
N GLU A 165 22.15 0.68 -14.29
CA GLU A 165 21.59 -0.65 -14.54
C GLU A 165 21.51 -1.48 -13.25
N GLU A 166 22.56 -1.47 -12.44
CA GLU A 166 22.60 -2.17 -11.15
C GLU A 166 21.58 -1.59 -10.17
N ARG A 167 21.43 -0.27 -10.15
CA ARG A 167 20.39 0.39 -9.38
C ARG A 167 18.99 -0.02 -9.83
N ALA A 168 18.75 -0.13 -11.13
CA ALA A 168 17.48 -0.61 -11.66
C ALA A 168 17.21 -2.07 -11.22
N ARG A 169 18.23 -2.94 -11.22
CA ARG A 169 18.13 -4.33 -10.72
C ARG A 169 17.81 -4.37 -9.23
N LEU A 170 18.45 -3.54 -8.42
CA LEU A 170 18.18 -3.43 -6.98
C LEU A 170 16.72 -3.03 -6.73
N LEU A 171 16.24 -2.00 -7.44
CA LEU A 171 14.86 -1.55 -7.33
C LEU A 171 13.84 -2.59 -7.83
N ASN A 172 14.15 -3.30 -8.90
CA ASN A 172 13.33 -4.41 -9.39
C ASN A 172 13.17 -5.52 -8.34
N ASN A 173 14.21 -5.81 -7.55
CA ASN A 173 14.14 -6.78 -6.47
C ASN A 173 13.21 -6.35 -5.32
N LEU A 174 12.90 -5.05 -5.19
CA LEU A 174 11.92 -4.55 -4.22
C LEU A 174 10.47 -4.70 -4.69
N THR A 175 10.23 -4.96 -5.98
CA THR A 175 8.88 -5.04 -6.56
C THR A 175 8.04 -6.10 -5.84
N GLY A 176 6.81 -5.74 -5.48
CA GLY A 176 5.89 -6.60 -4.75
C GLY A 176 5.93 -6.46 -3.23
N LEU A 177 6.94 -5.74 -2.68
CA LEU A 177 6.95 -5.35 -1.27
C LEU A 177 6.12 -4.08 -1.05
N SER A 178 5.60 -3.90 0.17
CA SER A 178 5.10 -2.59 0.56
C SER A 178 6.25 -1.57 0.66
N LEU A 179 5.94 -0.26 0.52
CA LEU A 179 6.98 0.77 0.68
C LEU A 179 7.63 0.75 2.08
N VAL A 180 6.89 0.32 3.11
CA VAL A 180 7.40 0.19 4.48
C VAL A 180 8.42 -0.93 4.59
N GLU A 181 8.16 -2.08 3.97
CA GLU A 181 9.09 -3.21 3.94
C GLU A 181 10.33 -2.87 3.12
N ALA A 182 10.13 -2.27 1.95
CA ALA A 182 11.23 -1.80 1.11
C ALA A 182 12.11 -0.77 1.83
N GLU A 183 11.50 0.17 2.57
CA GLU A 183 12.23 1.16 3.38
C GLU A 183 13.07 0.51 4.48
N LYS A 184 12.52 -0.49 5.19
CA LYS A 184 13.27 -1.23 6.21
C LYS A 184 14.48 -1.95 5.62
N ILE A 185 14.32 -2.59 4.47
CA ILE A 185 15.40 -3.30 3.79
C ILE A 185 16.50 -2.32 3.36
N LEU A 186 16.13 -1.22 2.69
CA LEU A 186 17.07 -0.21 2.23
C LEU A 186 17.79 0.47 3.40
N THR A 187 17.07 0.83 4.45
CA THR A 187 17.65 1.44 5.66
C THR A 187 18.65 0.49 6.32
N ARG A 188 18.36 -0.79 6.39
CA ARG A 188 19.25 -1.79 6.97
C ARG A 188 20.57 -1.88 6.19
N ILE A 189 20.51 -1.95 4.87
CA ILE A 189 21.70 -1.98 3.99
C ILE A 189 22.57 -0.74 4.22
N LEU A 190 21.96 0.45 4.24
CA LEU A 190 22.68 1.70 4.44
C LEU A 190 23.36 1.83 5.82
N ILE A 191 22.74 1.23 6.86
CA ILE A 191 23.30 1.28 8.23
C ILE A 191 24.45 0.28 8.40
N GLU A 192 24.40 -0.87 7.71
CA GLU A 192 25.41 -1.93 7.86
C GLU A 192 26.81 -1.45 7.37
N ASP A 193 26.90 -0.83 6.18
CA ASP A 193 28.21 -0.57 5.54
C ASP A 193 28.38 0.90 5.12
N ALA A 194 27.39 1.78 5.33
CA ALA A 194 27.36 3.15 4.82
C ALA A 194 27.63 3.24 3.30
N ALA A 195 27.29 2.18 2.58
CA ALA A 195 27.47 2.07 1.14
C ALA A 195 26.29 1.33 0.51
N VAL A 196 26.09 1.52 -0.78
CA VAL A 196 25.20 0.66 -1.59
C VAL A 196 26.01 0.15 -2.77
N THR A 197 26.20 -1.16 -2.81
CA THR A 197 27.08 -1.86 -3.75
C THR A 197 26.33 -2.92 -4.54
N VAL A 198 26.95 -3.56 -5.51
CA VAL A 198 26.41 -4.67 -6.29
C VAL A 198 25.98 -5.85 -5.41
N GLU A 199 26.69 -6.10 -4.30
CA GLU A 199 26.41 -7.18 -3.36
C GLU A 199 25.03 -7.01 -2.69
N ASP A 200 24.58 -5.78 -2.52
CA ASP A 200 23.29 -5.47 -1.91
C ASP A 200 22.11 -5.88 -2.77
N ILE A 201 22.30 -6.07 -4.06
CA ILE A 201 21.27 -6.63 -4.95
C ILE A 201 20.87 -8.02 -4.47
N GLY A 202 21.85 -8.85 -4.11
CA GLY A 202 21.62 -10.17 -3.52
C GLY A 202 21.02 -10.10 -2.12
N ARG A 203 21.47 -9.15 -1.29
CA ARG A 203 20.93 -8.93 0.08
C ARG A 203 19.46 -8.51 0.04
N VAL A 204 19.07 -7.63 -0.89
CA VAL A 204 17.66 -7.23 -1.10
C VAL A 204 16.81 -8.44 -1.51
N ALA A 205 17.29 -9.25 -2.45
CA ALA A 205 16.58 -10.45 -2.88
C ALA A 205 16.39 -11.45 -1.72
N ALA A 206 17.42 -11.67 -0.92
CA ALA A 206 17.37 -12.55 0.27
C ALA A 206 16.42 -11.99 1.36
N ALA A 207 16.42 -10.68 1.58
CA ALA A 207 15.51 -10.05 2.53
C ALA A 207 14.04 -10.13 2.08
N LYS A 208 13.78 -9.92 0.78
CA LYS A 208 12.45 -10.11 0.19
C LYS A 208 11.95 -11.54 0.37
N ARG A 209 12.82 -12.54 0.11
CA ARG A 209 12.50 -13.95 0.34
C ARG A 209 11.95 -14.17 1.75
N LYS A 210 12.65 -13.67 2.77
CA LYS A 210 12.21 -13.80 4.18
C LYS A 210 10.84 -13.18 4.43
N VAL A 211 10.54 -12.03 3.84
CA VAL A 211 9.24 -11.37 3.98
C VAL A 211 8.14 -12.24 3.37
N VAL A 212 8.36 -12.76 2.16
CA VAL A 212 7.39 -13.62 1.46
C VAL A 212 7.15 -14.93 2.20
N GLU A 213 8.20 -15.54 2.75
CA GLU A 213 8.12 -16.80 3.52
C GLU A 213 7.42 -16.62 4.88
N GLN A 214 7.50 -15.44 5.50
CA GLN A 214 6.86 -15.15 6.79
C GLN A 214 5.33 -15.16 6.72
N GLU A 215 4.73 -14.92 5.55
CA GLU A 215 3.29 -15.00 5.35
C GLU A 215 2.79 -16.45 5.28
N GLY A 216 3.69 -17.44 5.20
CA GLY A 216 3.39 -18.89 5.30
C GLY A 216 2.58 -19.47 4.13
N LEU A 217 2.23 -18.66 3.14
CA LEU A 217 1.44 -19.08 1.96
C LEU A 217 2.30 -19.42 0.74
N LEU A 218 3.55 -18.94 0.72
CA LEU A 218 4.45 -19.11 -0.40
C LEU A 218 5.79 -19.67 0.08
N GLU A 219 6.30 -20.65 -0.64
CA GLU A 219 7.63 -21.19 -0.47
C GLU A 219 8.51 -20.70 -1.61
N TYR A 220 9.68 -20.17 -1.30
CA TYR A 220 10.61 -19.71 -2.32
C TYR A 220 11.55 -20.83 -2.71
N TRP A 221 11.49 -21.24 -3.98
CA TRP A 221 12.43 -22.17 -4.56
C TRP A 221 13.46 -21.40 -5.41
N SER A 222 14.74 -21.49 -5.03
CA SER A 222 15.82 -20.96 -5.86
C SER A 222 16.00 -21.89 -7.08
N ALA A 223 15.92 -21.34 -8.26
CA ALA A 223 16.29 -22.07 -9.46
C ALA A 223 17.82 -21.96 -9.65
N ASP A 224 18.56 -22.88 -9.05
CA ASP A 224 20.03 -22.91 -9.18
C ASP A 224 20.44 -23.47 -10.57
N GLU A 225 19.52 -24.18 -11.24
CA GLU A 225 19.71 -24.73 -12.57
C GLU A 225 18.90 -23.95 -13.63
N GLY A 226 19.56 -23.62 -14.72
CA GLY A 226 18.89 -22.96 -15.85
C GLY A 226 18.10 -23.94 -16.72
N LEU A 227 17.27 -23.42 -17.65
CA LEU A 227 16.51 -24.21 -18.60
C LEU A 227 17.37 -25.16 -19.45
N SER A 228 18.67 -24.93 -19.54
CA SER A 228 19.65 -25.82 -20.20
C SER A 228 19.81 -27.17 -19.49
N ALA A 229 19.57 -27.23 -18.18
CA ALA A 229 19.64 -28.50 -17.43
C ALA A 229 18.42 -29.41 -17.68
N VAL A 230 17.32 -28.84 -18.20
CA VAL A 230 16.12 -29.62 -18.52
C VAL A 230 16.24 -30.23 -19.91
N ALA A 231 16.20 -31.54 -19.99
CA ALA A 231 16.25 -32.25 -21.26
C ALA A 231 14.91 -32.16 -22.04
N GLY A 232 14.97 -31.92 -23.34
CA GLY A 232 13.77 -31.82 -24.19
C GLY A 232 12.96 -30.54 -23.98
N MET A 233 11.67 -30.59 -24.23
CA MET A 233 10.70 -29.46 -24.09
C MET A 233 11.05 -28.19 -24.89
N GLU A 234 11.62 -28.35 -26.08
CA GLU A 234 12.12 -27.24 -26.91
C GLU A 234 11.04 -26.18 -27.23
N GLY A 235 9.79 -26.64 -27.44
CA GLY A 235 8.65 -25.72 -27.61
C GLY A 235 8.37 -24.85 -26.40
N LEU A 236 8.41 -25.43 -25.20
CA LEU A 236 8.23 -24.71 -23.94
C LEU A 236 9.40 -23.76 -23.68
N LYS A 237 10.63 -24.22 -23.90
CA LYS A 237 11.83 -23.38 -23.75
C LYS A 237 11.79 -22.16 -24.67
N GLY A 238 11.42 -22.35 -25.94
CA GLY A 238 11.25 -21.28 -26.92
C GLY A 238 10.13 -20.31 -26.53
N TRP A 239 9.03 -20.82 -25.97
CA TRP A 239 7.94 -19.99 -25.47
C TRP A 239 8.37 -19.18 -24.25
N LEU A 240 9.05 -19.79 -23.28
CA LEU A 240 9.57 -19.11 -22.08
C LEU A 240 10.61 -18.05 -22.43
N SER A 241 11.51 -18.33 -23.38
CA SER A 241 12.52 -17.40 -23.85
C SER A 241 11.89 -16.11 -24.42
N LYS A 242 10.80 -16.23 -25.18
CA LYS A 242 10.05 -15.06 -25.68
C LYS A 242 9.38 -14.27 -24.54
N ARG A 243 8.94 -14.94 -23.48
CA ARG A 243 8.30 -14.30 -22.33
C ARG A 243 9.31 -13.64 -21.38
N ARG A 244 10.52 -14.16 -21.33
CA ARG A 244 11.62 -13.58 -20.57
C ARG A 244 11.91 -12.15 -21.01
N ALA A 245 11.82 -11.84 -22.30
CA ALA A 245 12.00 -10.49 -22.82
C ALA A 245 11.07 -9.45 -22.18
N VAL A 246 9.86 -9.86 -21.79
CA VAL A 246 8.91 -9.00 -21.05
C VAL A 246 9.39 -8.72 -19.62
N GLY A 247 10.08 -9.70 -19.00
CA GLY A 247 10.68 -9.55 -17.68
C GLY A 247 11.95 -8.71 -17.67
N ASP A 248 12.72 -8.79 -18.77
CA ASP A 248 13.99 -8.07 -18.92
C ASP A 248 13.76 -6.58 -19.23
N ASP A 249 12.65 -6.21 -19.92
CA ASP A 249 12.23 -4.83 -20.20
C ASP A 249 10.73 -4.61 -19.87
N PRO A 250 10.38 -4.48 -18.59
CA PRO A 250 8.99 -4.27 -18.18
C PRO A 250 8.39 -2.97 -18.72
N ASP A 251 9.18 -1.91 -18.79
CA ASP A 251 8.73 -0.59 -19.28
C ASP A 251 8.45 -0.62 -20.78
N GLY A 252 9.29 -1.31 -21.55
CA GLY A 252 9.05 -1.59 -22.97
C GLY A 252 7.81 -2.42 -23.19
N ALA A 253 7.63 -3.48 -22.41
CA ALA A 253 6.46 -4.34 -22.48
C ALA A 253 5.16 -3.59 -22.20
N GLN A 254 5.15 -2.73 -21.18
CA GLN A 254 3.99 -1.91 -20.84
C GLN A 254 3.65 -0.90 -21.94
N ARG A 255 4.64 -0.28 -22.58
CA ARG A 255 4.42 0.61 -23.74
C ARG A 255 3.76 -0.10 -24.92
N PHE A 256 4.05 -1.39 -25.11
CA PHE A 256 3.39 -2.24 -26.09
C PHE A 256 2.07 -2.86 -25.63
N GLY A 257 1.59 -2.53 -24.41
CA GLY A 257 0.36 -3.09 -23.86
C GLY A 257 0.45 -4.58 -23.48
N LEU A 258 1.66 -5.11 -23.30
CA LEU A 258 1.89 -6.50 -22.91
C LEU A 258 1.80 -6.62 -21.37
N PRO A 259 0.88 -7.44 -20.85
CA PRO A 259 0.81 -7.66 -19.41
C PRO A 259 2.02 -8.49 -18.93
N PHE A 260 2.52 -8.15 -17.74
CA PHE A 260 3.56 -8.98 -17.11
C PHE A 260 3.04 -10.39 -16.83
N PRO A 261 3.78 -11.44 -17.18
CA PRO A 261 3.35 -12.82 -16.95
C PRO A 261 3.29 -13.11 -15.45
N LYS A 262 2.12 -13.56 -14.97
CA LYS A 262 1.88 -13.79 -13.54
C LYS A 262 2.35 -15.15 -13.05
N GLY A 263 2.47 -16.11 -13.94
CA GLY A 263 2.89 -17.48 -13.64
C GLY A 263 2.57 -18.45 -14.75
N LEU A 264 3.04 -19.67 -14.57
CA LEU A 264 2.73 -20.82 -15.39
C LEU A 264 2.24 -21.94 -14.47
N LEU A 265 1.06 -22.48 -14.74
CA LEU A 265 0.47 -23.63 -14.03
C LEU A 265 0.48 -24.85 -14.92
#